data_f68d4e89a7689ead5ddc3540850acaca
#
_entry.id   f68d4e89a7689ead5ddc3540850acaca
#
_cell.length_a   1.000
_cell.length_b   1.000
_cell.length_c   1.000
_cell.angle_alpha   90.00
_cell.angle_beta   90.00
_cell.angle_gamma   90.00
#
_symmetry.space_group_name_H-M   'P 1'
#
loop_
_entity.id
_entity.type
_entity.pdbx_description
1 polymer ?
#
loop_
_entity_poly.entity_id
_entity_poly.type
_entity_poly.pdbx_seq_one_letter_code
_entity_poly.pdbx_strand_id
1 'polypeptide(L)'
;MRKSATNTHKQKVDPDTIAGHLEELRRRLIYVALIVVVGLGLGWVFQGQISQALIRPLGESLYYSSPTGGLDFVMTLSICVGALLALPFAIYHSLSFVEPISHKPLTRSGMKIVTISFALAITGGLFAYFVTLPAALNFLKGFDEINVNPLLSAKEYLTFAMTYIFTFAIIFQLPLVMGSINRIKPLKPEKLIKKQRWVILASFIIAAFATPTPDPMNQAVMALPLIVLFNVSILIVWIQNTLRNKPKQQIAKPAPAVIPAPPVQTPVTPPAQSHVIGPPLILPAAKAPLDLRSTTQTDNTFSLSASHNKHLIRDIAFARPSASQA
;
A
#
# COMPACT_ATOMS: atom_id res chain seq x y z
N MET A 1 34.14 18.77 47.48
CA MET A 1 32.91 18.01 47.19
C MET A 1 32.44 18.34 45.78
N ARG A 2 32.73 17.49 44.83
CA ARG A 2 32.46 17.68 43.39
C ARG A 2 31.20 16.87 43.05
N LYS A 3 30.05 17.54 42.84
CA LYS A 3 28.81 16.90 42.47
C LYS A 3 28.94 16.38 41.01
N SER A 4 28.97 15.06 40.88
CA SER A 4 28.88 14.36 39.61
C SER A 4 27.46 14.53 39.07
N ALA A 5 27.31 15.31 38.01
CA ALA A 5 26.04 15.40 37.27
C ALA A 5 25.89 14.13 36.43
N THR A 6 24.99 13.28 36.83
CA THR A 6 24.57 12.09 36.06
C THR A 6 23.81 12.57 34.81
N ASN A 7 24.52 12.71 33.70
CA ASN A 7 23.92 12.90 32.37
C ASN A 7 23.21 11.61 31.99
N THR A 8 21.91 11.58 32.22
CA THR A 8 21.02 10.57 31.64
C THR A 8 20.93 10.84 30.13
N HIS A 9 21.88 10.31 29.39
CA HIS A 9 21.81 10.24 27.95
C HIS A 9 20.54 9.45 27.62
N LYS A 10 19.45 10.13 27.20
CA LYS A 10 18.35 9.49 26.48
C LYS A 10 18.98 8.88 25.24
N GLN A 11 19.22 7.58 25.27
CA GLN A 11 19.68 6.79 24.16
C GLN A 11 18.66 6.98 23.02
N LYS A 12 19.06 7.74 22.01
CA LYS A 12 18.28 7.91 20.79
C LYS A 12 18.36 6.56 20.09
N VAL A 13 17.28 5.77 20.20
CA VAL A 13 17.19 4.46 19.56
C VAL A 13 17.27 4.72 18.05
N ASP A 14 18.27 4.14 17.39
CA ASP A 14 18.45 4.27 15.96
C ASP A 14 17.20 3.71 15.23
N PRO A 15 16.60 4.48 14.30
CA PRO A 15 15.35 4.09 13.62
C PRO A 15 15.50 2.84 12.76
N ASP A 16 16.73 2.44 12.43
CA ASP A 16 17.02 1.25 11.61
C ASP A 16 17.08 -0.05 12.42
N THR A 17 16.95 0.02 13.74
CA THR A 17 16.92 -1.17 14.61
C THR A 17 15.48 -1.66 14.78
N ILE A 18 15.26 -2.99 14.87
CA ILE A 18 13.94 -3.61 15.14
C ILE A 18 13.29 -2.97 16.37
N ALA A 19 14.05 -2.66 17.40
CA ALA A 19 13.58 -1.97 18.61
C ALA A 19 13.05 -0.55 18.31
N GLY A 20 13.71 0.21 17.41
CA GLY A 20 13.25 1.53 16.96
C GLY A 20 11.91 1.47 16.22
N HIS A 21 11.74 0.46 15.36
CA HIS A 21 10.48 0.23 14.64
C HIS A 21 9.32 -0.12 15.60
N LEU A 22 9.59 -0.94 16.62
CA LEU A 22 8.60 -1.29 17.65
C LEU A 22 8.20 -0.08 18.50
N GLU A 23 9.17 0.78 18.88
CA GLU A 23 8.88 2.00 19.64
C GLU A 23 8.04 3.00 18.82
N GLU A 24 8.35 3.13 17.54
CA GLU A 24 7.57 3.95 16.61
C GLU A 24 6.14 3.40 16.45
N LEU A 25 5.97 2.09 16.28
CA LEU A 25 4.66 1.43 16.21
C LEU A 25 3.85 1.67 17.49
N ARG A 26 4.46 1.48 18.67
CA ARG A 26 3.83 1.73 19.98
C ARG A 26 3.34 3.17 20.07
N ARG A 27 4.17 4.14 19.75
CA ARG A 27 3.80 5.56 19.79
C ARG A 27 2.65 5.88 18.86
N ARG A 28 2.65 5.34 17.64
CA ARG A 28 1.57 5.53 16.66
C ARG A 28 0.26 4.90 17.14
N LEU A 29 0.34 3.71 17.74
CA LEU A 29 -0.82 3.03 18.31
C LEU A 29 -1.44 3.83 19.48
N ILE A 30 -0.62 4.45 20.33
CA ILE A 30 -1.08 5.32 21.41
C ILE A 30 -1.86 6.53 20.86
N TYR A 31 -1.38 7.16 19.76
CA TYR A 31 -2.12 8.27 19.15
C TYR A 31 -3.47 7.82 18.58
N VAL A 32 -3.52 6.68 17.93
CA VAL A 32 -4.78 6.12 17.41
C VAL A 32 -5.73 5.78 18.59
N ALA A 33 -5.21 5.15 19.64
CA ALA A 33 -6.00 4.84 20.85
C ALA A 33 -6.56 6.11 21.53
N LEU A 34 -5.76 7.18 21.59
CA LEU A 34 -6.22 8.47 22.12
C LEU A 34 -7.40 9.03 21.30
N ILE A 35 -7.31 8.94 19.98
CA ILE A 35 -8.39 9.39 19.07
C ILE A 35 -9.65 8.53 19.27
N VAL A 36 -9.50 7.21 19.48
CA VAL A 36 -10.62 6.33 19.82
C VAL A 36 -11.29 6.80 21.11
N VAL A 37 -10.52 7.12 22.17
CA VAL A 37 -11.06 7.61 23.45
C VAL A 37 -11.81 8.94 23.28
N VAL A 38 -11.26 9.88 22.50
CA VAL A 38 -11.96 11.12 22.16
C VAL A 38 -13.27 10.84 21.40
N GLY A 39 -13.22 9.93 20.43
CA GLY A 39 -14.40 9.53 19.67
C GLY A 39 -15.45 8.79 20.50
N LEU A 40 -15.02 8.00 21.49
CA LEU A 40 -15.88 7.41 22.52
C LEU A 40 -16.66 8.49 23.28
N GLY A 41 -15.98 9.52 23.75
CA GLY A 41 -16.60 10.66 24.44
C GLY A 41 -17.61 11.39 23.54
N LEU A 42 -17.26 11.63 22.27
CA LEU A 42 -18.19 12.22 21.29
C LEU A 42 -19.40 11.32 21.03
N GLY A 43 -19.20 10.00 20.86
CA GLY A 43 -20.28 9.04 20.70
C GLY A 43 -21.24 9.04 21.88
N TRP A 44 -20.71 9.15 23.10
CA TRP A 44 -21.51 9.25 24.31
C TRP A 44 -22.33 10.56 24.36
N VAL A 45 -21.72 11.70 24.05
CA VAL A 45 -22.40 13.02 24.06
C VAL A 45 -23.50 13.09 23.00
N PHE A 46 -23.22 12.57 21.79
CA PHE A 46 -24.15 12.64 20.66
C PHE A 46 -25.00 11.38 20.46
N GLN A 47 -25.04 10.46 21.44
CA GLN A 47 -25.76 9.19 21.35
C GLN A 47 -27.22 9.35 20.89
N GLY A 48 -27.92 10.38 21.40
CA GLY A 48 -29.33 10.61 21.07
C GLY A 48 -29.56 10.93 19.61
N GLN A 49 -28.75 11.81 19.03
CA GLN A 49 -28.85 12.19 17.62
C GLN A 49 -28.43 11.04 16.70
N ILE A 50 -27.36 10.34 17.05
CA ILE A 50 -26.82 9.23 16.25
C ILE A 50 -27.80 8.06 16.27
N SER A 51 -28.37 7.69 17.43
CA SER A 51 -29.34 6.61 17.54
C SER A 51 -30.63 6.90 16.75
N GLN A 52 -31.17 8.12 16.85
CA GLN A 52 -32.33 8.54 16.05
C GLN A 52 -32.05 8.44 14.55
N ALA A 53 -30.87 8.92 14.09
CA ALA A 53 -30.49 8.81 12.72
C ALA A 53 -30.38 7.34 12.28
N LEU A 54 -29.81 6.48 13.13
CA LEU A 54 -29.57 5.08 12.81
C LEU A 54 -30.88 4.27 12.72
N ILE A 55 -31.87 4.59 13.55
CA ILE A 55 -33.18 3.89 13.59
C ILE A 55 -34.08 4.30 12.40
N ARG A 56 -33.89 5.49 11.83
CA ARG A 56 -34.74 5.98 10.72
C ARG A 56 -34.92 5.01 9.54
N PRO A 57 -33.89 4.32 9.04
CA PRO A 57 -34.04 3.39 7.93
C PRO A 57 -34.90 2.17 8.23
N LEU A 58 -35.01 1.80 9.49
CA LEU A 58 -35.79 0.66 9.95
C LEU A 58 -37.30 0.93 9.90
N GLY A 59 -37.71 2.13 10.33
CA GLY A 59 -39.12 2.54 10.39
C GLY A 59 -39.96 1.89 11.47
N GLU A 60 -39.33 1.12 12.39
CA GLU A 60 -39.99 0.34 13.44
C GLU A 60 -39.38 0.63 14.80
N SER A 61 -40.14 0.32 15.89
CA SER A 61 -39.68 0.49 17.25
C SER A 61 -38.74 -0.65 17.63
N LEU A 62 -37.63 -0.29 18.31
CA LEU A 62 -36.68 -1.26 18.86
C LEU A 62 -36.97 -1.53 20.36
N TYR A 63 -36.67 -2.75 20.77
CA TYR A 63 -36.89 -3.20 22.14
C TYR A 63 -35.57 -3.63 22.77
N TYR A 64 -35.40 -3.37 24.06
CA TYR A 64 -34.28 -3.90 24.83
C TYR A 64 -34.65 -5.28 25.40
N SER A 65 -33.79 -6.27 25.11
CA SER A 65 -34.01 -7.65 25.61
C SER A 65 -33.47 -7.89 27.00
N SER A 66 -32.79 -6.90 27.62
CA SER A 66 -32.21 -7.01 28.95
C SER A 66 -32.31 -5.69 29.72
N PRO A 67 -32.29 -5.70 31.07
CA PRO A 67 -32.27 -4.48 31.88
C PRO A 67 -31.08 -3.56 31.60
N THR A 68 -29.93 -4.13 31.22
CA THR A 68 -28.70 -3.39 30.83
C THR A 68 -28.66 -3.01 29.38
N GLY A 69 -29.67 -3.39 28.58
CA GLY A 69 -29.69 -3.23 27.11
C GLY A 69 -29.45 -1.81 26.63
N GLY A 70 -30.00 -0.81 27.34
CA GLY A 70 -29.77 0.60 27.02
C GLY A 70 -28.32 1.02 27.22
N LEU A 71 -27.66 0.57 28.29
CA LEU A 71 -26.25 0.86 28.55
C LEU A 71 -25.36 0.18 27.48
N ASP A 72 -25.62 -1.11 27.22
CA ASP A 72 -24.89 -1.87 26.18
C ASP A 72 -25.00 -1.20 24.78
N PHE A 73 -26.20 -0.69 24.44
CA PHE A 73 -26.45 0.03 23.21
C PHE A 73 -25.56 1.28 23.11
N VAL A 74 -25.60 2.14 24.15
CA VAL A 74 -24.82 3.39 24.16
C VAL A 74 -23.32 3.13 24.14
N MET A 75 -22.84 2.14 24.90
CA MET A 75 -21.43 1.74 24.90
C MET A 75 -20.97 1.24 23.52
N THR A 76 -21.75 0.35 22.90
CA THR A 76 -21.44 -0.18 21.57
C THR A 76 -21.43 0.94 20.52
N LEU A 77 -22.43 1.82 20.56
CA LEU A 77 -22.52 2.98 19.68
C LEU A 77 -21.26 3.87 19.81
N SER A 78 -20.90 4.19 21.05
CA SER A 78 -19.75 5.06 21.34
C SER A 78 -18.43 4.45 20.87
N ILE A 79 -18.24 3.14 21.08
CA ILE A 79 -17.06 2.40 20.60
C ILE A 79 -16.98 2.46 19.07
N CYS A 80 -18.10 2.23 18.38
CA CYS A 80 -18.14 2.28 16.93
C CYS A 80 -17.83 3.69 16.39
N VAL A 81 -18.37 4.74 17.01
CA VAL A 81 -18.06 6.13 16.64
C VAL A 81 -16.59 6.44 16.86
N GLY A 82 -16.02 5.99 17.98
CA GLY A 82 -14.59 6.13 18.28
C GLY A 82 -13.71 5.44 17.21
N ALA A 83 -14.07 4.21 16.85
CA ALA A 83 -13.35 3.45 15.83
C ALA A 83 -13.46 4.10 14.43
N LEU A 84 -14.65 4.58 14.04
CA LEU A 84 -14.86 5.29 12.78
C LEU A 84 -14.04 6.59 12.71
N LEU A 85 -14.01 7.36 13.79
CA LEU A 85 -13.23 8.61 13.85
C LEU A 85 -11.72 8.33 13.80
N ALA A 86 -11.26 7.23 14.40
CA ALA A 86 -9.86 6.84 14.40
C ALA A 86 -9.39 6.27 13.05
N LEU A 87 -10.30 5.76 12.21
CA LEU A 87 -9.98 5.08 10.95
C LEU A 87 -9.06 5.92 10.01
N PRO A 88 -9.33 7.21 9.71
CA PRO A 88 -8.47 8.02 8.85
C PRO A 88 -7.05 8.17 9.40
N PHE A 89 -6.93 8.31 10.73
CA PHE A 89 -5.63 8.42 11.40
C PHE A 89 -4.90 7.08 11.41
N ALA A 90 -5.61 5.98 11.62
CA ALA A 90 -5.04 4.63 11.55
C ALA A 90 -4.47 4.35 10.15
N ILE A 91 -5.18 4.71 9.08
CA ILE A 91 -4.71 4.60 7.69
C ILE A 91 -3.47 5.48 7.47
N TYR A 92 -3.49 6.73 7.92
CA TYR A 92 -2.33 7.62 7.83
C TYR A 92 -1.10 7.04 8.54
N HIS A 93 -1.25 6.58 9.78
CA HIS A 93 -0.15 5.99 10.55
C HIS A 93 0.35 4.68 9.94
N SER A 94 -0.55 3.85 9.38
CA SER A 94 -0.17 2.62 8.66
C SER A 94 0.65 2.93 7.40
N LEU A 95 0.24 3.90 6.60
CA LEU A 95 0.99 4.33 5.41
C LEU A 95 2.33 4.96 5.78
N SER A 96 2.38 5.77 6.85
CA SER A 96 3.62 6.36 7.36
C SER A 96 4.60 5.33 7.94
N PHE A 97 4.10 4.20 8.45
CA PHE A 97 4.93 3.11 8.93
C PHE A 97 5.66 2.38 7.79
N VAL A 98 5.04 2.33 6.60
CA VAL A 98 5.63 1.71 5.40
C VAL A 98 6.62 2.65 4.69
N GLU A 99 6.58 3.96 4.96
CA GLU A 99 7.40 4.98 4.30
C GLU A 99 8.91 4.77 4.42
N PRO A 100 9.50 4.45 5.60
CA PRO A 100 10.93 4.24 5.74
C PRO A 100 11.48 3.12 4.86
N ILE A 101 10.68 2.06 4.65
CA ILE A 101 11.04 0.89 3.83
C ILE A 101 11.14 1.26 2.34
N SER A 102 10.44 2.33 1.91
CA SER A 102 10.29 2.67 0.48
C SER A 102 11.25 3.73 -0.02
N HIS A 103 12.00 4.42 0.86
CA HIS A 103 12.88 5.57 0.55
C HIS A 103 12.18 6.71 -0.24
N LYS A 104 10.83 6.72 -0.29
CA LYS A 104 10.05 7.76 -0.97
C LYS A 104 9.12 8.44 0.00
N PRO A 105 9.08 9.77 0.05
CA PRO A 105 8.20 10.50 0.95
C PRO A 105 6.74 10.33 0.52
N LEU A 106 6.01 9.44 1.18
CA LEU A 106 4.56 9.24 1.01
C LEU A 106 3.77 10.30 1.75
N THR A 107 4.28 10.66 2.94
CA THR A 107 3.59 11.49 3.92
C THR A 107 3.95 12.97 3.84
N ARG A 108 4.71 13.41 2.83
CA ARG A 108 5.03 14.85 2.62
C ARG A 108 3.79 15.76 2.63
N SER A 109 2.60 15.19 2.46
CA SER A 109 1.31 15.85 2.60
C SER A 109 0.40 15.06 3.54
N GLY A 110 0.86 14.75 4.75
CA GLY A 110 0.11 13.95 5.73
C GLY A 110 -1.33 14.42 5.92
N MET A 111 -1.53 15.74 6.03
CA MET A 111 -2.87 16.34 6.14
C MET A 111 -3.77 15.97 4.95
N LYS A 112 -3.24 15.95 3.72
CA LYS A 112 -4.04 15.55 2.54
C LYS A 112 -4.48 14.09 2.61
N ILE A 113 -3.60 13.20 3.10
CA ILE A 113 -3.94 11.78 3.28
C ILE A 113 -5.06 11.63 4.30
N VAL A 114 -4.96 12.30 5.44
CA VAL A 114 -5.99 12.28 6.49
C VAL A 114 -7.30 12.85 5.96
N THR A 115 -7.29 14.00 5.27
CA THR A 115 -8.49 14.62 4.71
C THR A 115 -9.16 13.73 3.66
N ILE A 116 -8.39 13.13 2.74
CA ILE A 116 -8.93 12.21 1.73
C ILE A 116 -9.48 10.96 2.39
N SER A 117 -8.76 10.40 3.37
CA SER A 117 -9.20 9.22 4.12
C SER A 117 -10.50 9.52 4.88
N PHE A 118 -10.60 10.69 5.50
CA PHE A 118 -11.82 11.13 6.20
C PHE A 118 -13.01 11.28 5.23
N ALA A 119 -12.79 11.92 4.09
CA ALA A 119 -13.82 12.04 3.05
C ALA A 119 -14.27 10.68 2.54
N LEU A 120 -13.34 9.74 2.30
CA LEU A 120 -13.66 8.38 1.88
C LEU A 120 -14.40 7.59 2.97
N ALA A 121 -14.01 7.74 4.24
CA ALA A 121 -14.70 7.08 5.36
C ALA A 121 -16.16 7.58 5.49
N ILE A 122 -16.37 8.88 5.40
CA ILE A 122 -17.72 9.47 5.38
C ILE A 122 -18.51 8.95 4.18
N THR A 123 -17.94 9.00 2.98
CA THR A 123 -18.62 8.52 1.76
C THR A 123 -18.98 7.04 1.88
N GLY A 124 -18.08 6.21 2.42
CA GLY A 124 -18.33 4.79 2.68
C GLY A 124 -19.45 4.56 3.70
N GLY A 125 -19.43 5.31 4.81
CA GLY A 125 -20.47 5.25 5.83
C GLY A 125 -21.83 5.70 5.30
N LEU A 126 -21.89 6.80 4.54
CA LEU A 126 -23.11 7.28 3.90
C LEU A 126 -23.64 6.28 2.85
N PHE A 127 -22.74 5.68 2.06
CA PHE A 127 -23.12 4.64 1.11
C PHE A 127 -23.73 3.43 1.82
N ALA A 128 -23.12 2.99 2.92
CA ALA A 128 -23.66 1.92 3.74
C ALA A 128 -25.05 2.27 4.28
N TYR A 129 -25.20 3.48 4.83
CA TYR A 129 -26.43 3.94 5.46
C TYR A 129 -27.58 4.13 4.47
N PHE A 130 -27.34 4.76 3.32
CA PHE A 130 -28.40 5.10 2.37
C PHE A 130 -28.67 4.01 1.33
N VAL A 131 -27.71 3.15 1.02
CA VAL A 131 -27.81 2.17 -0.05
C VAL A 131 -27.84 0.75 0.50
N THR A 132 -26.78 0.35 1.21
CA THR A 132 -26.59 -1.06 1.54
C THR A 132 -27.47 -1.50 2.71
N LEU A 133 -27.58 -0.68 3.76
CA LEU A 133 -28.42 -0.99 4.92
C LEU A 133 -29.91 -1.11 4.58
N PRO A 134 -30.54 -0.16 3.83
CA PRO A 134 -31.92 -0.31 3.40
C PRO A 134 -32.13 -1.53 2.48
N ALA A 135 -31.19 -1.79 1.56
CA ALA A 135 -31.30 -2.96 0.69
C ALA A 135 -31.28 -4.27 1.49
N ALA A 136 -30.39 -4.37 2.49
CA ALA A 136 -30.30 -5.53 3.37
C ALA A 136 -31.57 -5.69 4.24
N LEU A 137 -32.09 -4.59 4.81
CA LEU A 137 -33.33 -4.60 5.59
C LEU A 137 -34.55 -5.01 4.76
N ASN A 138 -34.69 -4.45 3.55
CA ASN A 138 -35.79 -4.81 2.64
C ASN A 138 -35.76 -6.29 2.24
N PHE A 139 -34.55 -6.82 2.05
CA PHE A 139 -34.37 -8.24 1.77
C PHE A 139 -34.81 -9.11 2.97
N LEU A 140 -34.41 -8.75 4.20
CA LEU A 140 -34.83 -9.49 5.40
C LEU A 140 -36.34 -9.42 5.61
N LYS A 141 -36.98 -8.26 5.36
CA LYS A 141 -38.44 -8.11 5.47
C LYS A 141 -39.19 -8.96 4.45
N GLY A 142 -38.60 -9.34 3.33
CA GLY A 142 -39.20 -10.23 2.33
C GLY A 142 -39.43 -11.67 2.82
N PHE A 143 -38.93 -12.05 3.98
CA PHE A 143 -39.17 -13.35 4.63
C PHE A 143 -40.29 -13.30 5.69
N ASP A 144 -40.85 -12.12 5.98
CA ASP A 144 -41.89 -11.92 7.01
C ASP A 144 -43.31 -12.35 6.51
N GLU A 145 -43.42 -13.30 5.56
CA GLU A 145 -44.70 -13.76 5.00
C GLU A 145 -45.58 -14.55 6.00
N ILE A 146 -45.09 -14.85 7.18
CA ILE A 146 -45.82 -15.53 8.23
C ILE A 146 -46.26 -14.45 9.22
N ASN A 147 -47.53 -14.35 9.57
CA ASN A 147 -48.22 -13.43 10.49
C ASN A 147 -47.52 -13.29 11.90
N VAL A 148 -46.23 -13.06 11.93
CA VAL A 148 -45.41 -12.86 13.12
C VAL A 148 -44.88 -11.45 13.08
N ASN A 149 -45.22 -10.62 14.07
CA ASN A 149 -44.61 -9.31 14.25
C ASN A 149 -43.24 -9.51 14.92
N PRO A 150 -42.11 -9.30 14.20
CA PRO A 150 -40.79 -9.49 14.78
C PRO A 150 -40.53 -8.42 15.84
N LEU A 151 -40.17 -8.84 17.05
CA LEU A 151 -39.65 -7.95 18.08
C LEU A 151 -38.15 -7.74 17.84
N LEU A 152 -37.81 -6.63 17.21
CA LEU A 152 -36.41 -6.34 16.87
C LEU A 152 -35.63 -5.84 18.10
N SER A 153 -34.60 -6.58 18.46
CA SER A 153 -33.68 -6.20 19.54
C SER A 153 -32.82 -5.00 19.12
N ALA A 154 -32.82 -3.96 19.96
CA ALA A 154 -32.00 -2.75 19.74
C ALA A 154 -30.51 -3.07 19.62
N LYS A 155 -30.00 -4.03 20.37
CA LYS A 155 -28.59 -4.45 20.32
C LYS A 155 -28.23 -5.14 19.03
N GLU A 156 -29.08 -6.05 18.56
CA GLU A 156 -28.85 -6.80 17.32
C GLU A 156 -28.89 -5.87 16.10
N TYR A 157 -29.91 -5.02 16.04
CA TYR A 157 -30.03 -4.01 15.00
C TYR A 157 -28.82 -3.06 14.97
N LEU A 158 -28.41 -2.53 16.14
CA LEU A 158 -27.24 -1.65 16.22
C LEU A 158 -25.98 -2.35 15.72
N THR A 159 -25.75 -3.58 16.17
CA THR A 159 -24.58 -4.37 15.75
C THR A 159 -24.60 -4.59 14.24
N PHE A 160 -25.74 -4.95 13.69
CA PHE A 160 -25.95 -5.12 12.25
C PHE A 160 -25.63 -3.83 11.48
N ALA A 161 -26.29 -2.72 11.81
CA ALA A 161 -26.12 -1.46 11.13
C ALA A 161 -24.70 -0.92 11.23
N MET A 162 -24.07 -0.99 12.43
CA MET A 162 -22.71 -0.53 12.64
C MET A 162 -21.68 -1.40 11.92
N THR A 163 -21.91 -2.72 11.82
CA THR A 163 -21.05 -3.61 11.05
C THR A 163 -21.03 -3.20 9.58
N TYR A 164 -22.18 -2.90 9.00
CA TYR A 164 -22.25 -2.40 7.62
C TYR A 164 -21.51 -1.07 7.46
N ILE A 165 -21.83 -0.08 8.28
CA ILE A 165 -21.22 1.25 8.22
C ILE A 165 -19.70 1.16 8.37
N PHE A 166 -19.21 0.40 9.35
CA PHE A 166 -17.79 0.26 9.62
C PHE A 166 -17.06 -0.49 8.49
N THR A 167 -17.65 -1.59 8.00
CA THR A 167 -17.08 -2.36 6.90
C THR A 167 -16.94 -1.51 5.64
N PHE A 168 -17.97 -0.76 5.26
CA PHE A 168 -17.89 0.11 4.09
C PHE A 168 -16.94 1.29 4.31
N ALA A 169 -16.89 1.88 5.50
CA ALA A 169 -15.90 2.92 5.81
C ALA A 169 -14.45 2.44 5.60
N ILE A 170 -14.15 1.17 5.99
CA ILE A 170 -12.84 0.54 5.74
C ILE A 170 -12.62 0.26 4.25
N ILE A 171 -13.61 -0.32 3.59
CA ILE A 171 -13.50 -0.72 2.17
C ILE A 171 -13.27 0.48 1.28
N PHE A 172 -13.92 1.61 1.58
CA PHE A 172 -13.73 2.85 0.84
C PHE A 172 -12.31 3.42 0.98
N GLN A 173 -11.47 2.90 1.88
CA GLN A 173 -10.05 3.25 1.94
C GLN A 173 -9.21 2.56 0.85
N LEU A 174 -9.72 1.51 0.18
CA LEU A 174 -8.99 0.78 -0.85
C LEU A 174 -8.39 1.68 -1.95
N PRO A 175 -9.12 2.64 -2.53
CA PRO A 175 -8.56 3.53 -3.55
C PRO A 175 -7.38 4.35 -3.05
N LEU A 176 -7.44 4.84 -1.81
CA LEU A 176 -6.36 5.61 -1.18
C LEU A 176 -5.14 4.74 -0.91
N VAL A 177 -5.35 3.56 -0.35
CA VAL A 177 -4.28 2.59 -0.04
C VAL A 177 -3.59 2.13 -1.32
N MET A 178 -4.35 1.72 -2.33
CA MET A 178 -3.82 1.30 -3.63
C MET A 178 -3.05 2.42 -4.34
N GLY A 179 -3.59 3.64 -4.33
CA GLY A 179 -2.93 4.82 -4.88
C GLY A 179 -1.64 5.17 -4.15
N SER A 180 -1.60 4.98 -2.84
CA SER A 180 -0.41 5.19 -2.00
C SER A 180 0.66 4.14 -2.27
N ILE A 181 0.29 2.86 -2.32
CA ILE A 181 1.20 1.76 -2.67
C ILE A 181 1.77 1.97 -4.08
N ASN A 182 0.97 2.43 -5.03
CA ASN A 182 1.43 2.72 -6.39
C ASN A 182 2.50 3.84 -6.46
N ARG A 183 2.50 4.76 -5.51
CA ARG A 183 3.55 5.80 -5.38
C ARG A 183 4.88 5.20 -4.92
N ILE A 184 4.84 4.21 -4.02
CA ILE A 184 6.02 3.48 -3.53
C ILE A 184 6.57 2.58 -4.61
N LYS A 185 5.74 1.64 -5.05
CA LYS A 185 6.07 0.63 -6.05
C LYS A 185 5.05 0.72 -7.19
N PRO A 186 5.49 1.07 -8.41
CA PRO A 186 4.58 1.20 -9.54
C PRO A 186 3.84 -0.11 -9.79
N LEU A 187 2.53 -0.08 -9.60
CA LEU A 187 1.65 -1.20 -9.89
C LEU A 187 1.29 -1.19 -11.37
N LYS A 188 1.33 -2.35 -12.00
CA LYS A 188 0.88 -2.52 -13.39
C LYS A 188 -0.63 -2.83 -13.38
N PRO A 189 -1.49 -1.97 -13.97
CA PRO A 189 -2.95 -2.19 -13.99
C PRO A 189 -3.34 -3.55 -14.56
N GLU A 190 -2.64 -4.01 -15.61
CA GLU A 190 -2.85 -5.31 -16.23
C GLU A 190 -2.69 -6.48 -15.25
N LYS A 191 -1.71 -6.40 -14.32
CA LYS A 191 -1.52 -7.42 -13.29
C LYS A 191 -2.63 -7.41 -12.24
N LEU A 192 -3.20 -6.24 -11.96
CA LEU A 192 -4.32 -6.09 -11.02
C LEU A 192 -5.60 -6.68 -11.63
N ILE A 193 -5.88 -6.39 -12.90
CA ILE A 193 -7.03 -6.96 -13.63
C ILE A 193 -6.94 -8.50 -13.67
N LYS A 194 -5.76 -9.06 -13.91
CA LYS A 194 -5.56 -10.53 -13.89
C LYS A 194 -5.85 -11.16 -12.51
N LYS A 195 -5.79 -10.39 -11.43
CA LYS A 195 -6.12 -10.84 -10.07
C LYS A 195 -7.60 -10.65 -9.71
N GLN A 196 -8.43 -10.12 -10.60
CA GLN A 196 -9.83 -9.79 -10.31
C GLN A 196 -10.64 -10.99 -9.83
N ARG A 197 -10.39 -12.20 -10.34
CA ARG A 197 -11.03 -13.44 -9.87
C ARG A 197 -10.82 -13.68 -8.36
N TRP A 198 -9.62 -13.37 -7.86
CA TRP A 198 -9.30 -13.50 -6.44
C TRP A 198 -9.95 -12.39 -5.60
N VAL A 199 -10.10 -11.20 -6.17
CA VAL A 199 -10.80 -10.10 -5.51
C VAL A 199 -12.28 -10.38 -5.41
N ILE A 200 -12.90 -10.93 -6.45
CA ILE A 200 -14.29 -11.37 -6.40
C ILE A 200 -14.47 -12.39 -5.29
N LEU A 201 -13.65 -13.44 -5.24
CA LEU A 201 -13.70 -14.44 -4.19
C LEU A 201 -13.52 -13.81 -2.79
N ALA A 202 -12.50 -12.97 -2.62
CA ALA A 202 -12.25 -12.27 -1.35
C ALA A 202 -13.42 -11.36 -0.96
N SER A 203 -14.08 -10.70 -1.92
CA SER A 203 -15.24 -9.85 -1.67
C SER A 203 -16.41 -10.64 -1.10
N PHE A 204 -16.68 -11.83 -1.65
CA PHE A 204 -17.71 -12.71 -1.11
C PHE A 204 -17.34 -13.28 0.26
N ILE A 205 -16.07 -13.61 0.50
CA ILE A 205 -15.59 -14.05 1.83
C ILE A 205 -15.77 -12.91 2.86
N ILE A 206 -15.34 -11.69 2.53
CA ILE A 206 -15.50 -10.52 3.41
C ILE A 206 -16.99 -10.26 3.68
N ALA A 207 -17.82 -10.32 2.66
CA ALA A 207 -19.26 -10.17 2.79
C ALA A 207 -19.85 -11.22 3.72
N ALA A 208 -19.44 -12.49 3.60
CA ALA A 208 -19.90 -13.58 4.46
C ALA A 208 -19.58 -13.37 5.96
N PHE A 209 -18.42 -12.77 6.26
CA PHE A 209 -18.07 -12.42 7.65
C PHE A 209 -18.78 -11.18 8.17
N ALA A 210 -19.10 -10.24 7.29
CA ALA A 210 -19.71 -8.98 7.66
C ALA A 210 -21.23 -9.05 7.74
N THR A 211 -21.88 -10.01 7.04
CA THR A 211 -23.32 -10.24 7.14
C THR A 211 -23.64 -11.23 8.25
N PRO A 212 -24.58 -10.93 9.16
CA PRO A 212 -24.97 -11.86 10.23
C PRO A 212 -25.75 -13.06 9.69
N THR A 213 -26.36 -12.95 8.50
CA THR A 213 -27.10 -14.02 7.83
C THR A 213 -26.30 -14.53 6.63
N PRO A 214 -25.97 -15.83 6.55
CA PRO A 214 -25.22 -16.40 5.45
C PRO A 214 -26.08 -16.64 4.21
N ASP A 215 -26.84 -15.62 3.76
CA ASP A 215 -27.66 -15.71 2.57
C ASP A 215 -26.94 -15.14 1.34
N PRO A 216 -27.06 -15.79 0.16
CA PRO A 216 -26.34 -15.39 -1.05
C PRO A 216 -26.71 -14.00 -1.58
N MET A 217 -27.96 -13.56 -1.35
CA MET A 217 -28.43 -12.27 -1.88
C MET A 217 -27.84 -11.10 -1.09
N ASN A 218 -27.92 -11.17 0.25
CA ASN A 218 -27.35 -10.14 1.15
C ASN A 218 -25.83 -10.07 0.99
N GLN A 219 -25.19 -11.24 0.84
CA GLN A 219 -23.78 -11.36 0.54
C GLN A 219 -23.41 -10.71 -0.81
N ALA A 220 -24.25 -10.90 -1.86
CA ALA A 220 -24.03 -10.27 -3.15
C ALA A 220 -24.20 -8.75 -3.11
N VAL A 221 -25.23 -8.25 -2.40
CA VAL A 221 -25.45 -6.80 -2.16
C VAL A 221 -24.22 -6.15 -1.54
N MET A 222 -23.54 -6.85 -0.65
CA MET A 222 -22.33 -6.35 0.00
C MET A 222 -21.06 -6.55 -0.84
N ALA A 223 -20.93 -7.67 -1.55
CA ALA A 223 -19.77 -7.97 -2.37
C ALA A 223 -19.66 -7.09 -3.63
N LEU A 224 -20.78 -6.73 -4.25
CA LEU A 224 -20.81 -5.95 -5.49
C LEU A 224 -20.09 -4.59 -5.35
N PRO A 225 -20.37 -3.74 -4.34
CA PRO A 225 -19.66 -2.49 -4.13
C PRO A 225 -18.15 -2.69 -3.89
N LEU A 226 -17.74 -3.78 -3.23
CA LEU A 226 -16.32 -4.07 -3.03
C LEU A 226 -15.61 -4.27 -4.38
N ILE A 227 -16.22 -5.05 -5.27
CA ILE A 227 -15.69 -5.31 -6.61
C ILE A 227 -15.60 -4.00 -7.40
N VAL A 228 -16.64 -3.15 -7.33
CA VAL A 228 -16.65 -1.85 -7.99
C VAL A 228 -15.55 -0.94 -7.47
N LEU A 229 -15.37 -0.84 -6.13
CA LEU A 229 -14.32 -0.01 -5.54
C LEU A 229 -12.91 -0.50 -5.90
N PHE A 230 -12.72 -1.81 -6.01
CA PHE A 230 -11.44 -2.34 -6.50
C PHE A 230 -11.16 -1.89 -7.94
N ASN A 231 -12.17 -1.94 -8.83
CA ASN A 231 -12.02 -1.45 -10.21
C ASN A 231 -11.75 0.07 -10.26
N VAL A 232 -12.41 0.86 -9.41
CA VAL A 232 -12.11 2.29 -9.23
C VAL A 232 -10.66 2.48 -8.77
N SER A 233 -10.16 1.64 -7.87
CA SER A 233 -8.76 1.68 -7.41
C SER A 233 -7.78 1.39 -8.57
N ILE A 234 -8.09 0.44 -9.45
CA ILE A 234 -7.30 0.16 -10.66
C ILE A 234 -7.29 1.39 -11.58
N LEU A 235 -8.43 2.04 -11.78
CA LEU A 235 -8.54 3.26 -12.58
C LEU A 235 -7.66 4.38 -12.03
N ILE A 236 -7.67 4.59 -10.71
CA ILE A 236 -6.81 5.58 -10.04
C ILE A 236 -5.32 5.25 -10.27
N VAL A 237 -4.91 3.98 -10.14
CA VAL A 237 -3.54 3.53 -10.42
C VAL A 237 -3.16 3.79 -11.88
N TRP A 238 -4.07 3.51 -12.81
CA TRP A 238 -3.86 3.77 -14.24
C TRP A 238 -3.67 5.26 -14.54
N ILE A 239 -4.54 6.12 -14.02
CA ILE A 239 -4.44 7.58 -14.15
C ILE A 239 -3.12 8.08 -13.58
N GLN A 240 -2.74 7.66 -12.36
CA GLN A 240 -1.48 8.06 -11.74
C GLN A 240 -0.26 7.67 -12.58
N ASN A 241 -0.27 6.48 -13.18
CA ASN A 241 0.81 6.00 -14.03
C ASN A 241 0.89 6.78 -15.35
N THR A 242 -0.25 7.08 -15.96
CA THR A 242 -0.33 7.89 -17.19
C THR A 242 0.18 9.31 -16.95
N LEU A 243 -0.21 9.94 -15.85
CA LEU A 243 0.26 11.28 -15.49
C LEU A 243 1.76 11.31 -15.16
N ARG A 244 2.29 10.23 -14.58
CA ARG A 244 3.73 10.11 -14.26
C ARG A 244 4.58 9.86 -15.50
N ASN A 245 4.06 9.12 -16.48
CA ASN A 245 4.76 8.77 -17.72
C ASN A 245 4.63 9.83 -18.83
N LYS A 246 3.97 10.97 -18.56
CA LYS A 246 4.07 12.10 -19.50
C LYS A 246 5.56 12.45 -19.62
N PRO A 247 6.14 12.42 -20.84
CA PRO A 247 7.53 12.81 -21.04
C PRO A 247 7.66 14.23 -20.46
N LYS A 248 8.51 14.40 -19.46
CA LYS A 248 9.04 15.73 -19.18
C LYS A 248 9.65 16.14 -20.50
N GLN A 249 9.05 17.13 -21.19
CA GLN A 249 9.70 17.79 -22.29
C GLN A 249 11.11 18.11 -21.76
N GLN A 250 12.08 17.34 -22.21
CA GLN A 250 13.46 17.75 -22.07
C GLN A 250 13.45 19.11 -22.77
N ILE A 251 13.47 20.17 -21.96
CA ILE A 251 13.94 21.47 -22.43
C ILE A 251 15.27 21.10 -23.07
N ALA A 252 15.29 21.11 -24.40
CA ALA A 252 16.47 20.77 -25.15
C ALA A 252 17.59 21.60 -24.54
N LYS A 253 18.55 20.89 -23.90
CA LYS A 253 19.76 21.55 -23.42
C LYS A 253 20.27 22.33 -24.61
N PRO A 254 20.41 23.67 -24.53
CA PRO A 254 20.90 24.45 -25.68
C PRO A 254 22.13 23.71 -26.19
N ALA A 255 22.11 23.40 -27.49
CA ALA A 255 23.27 22.80 -28.14
C ALA A 255 24.50 23.62 -27.71
N PRO A 256 25.61 22.96 -27.29
CA PRO A 256 26.83 23.69 -26.98
C PRO A 256 27.07 24.67 -28.13
N ALA A 257 27.19 25.95 -27.83
CA ALA A 257 27.48 26.97 -28.82
C ALA A 257 28.66 26.45 -29.62
N VAL A 258 28.45 26.25 -30.92
CA VAL A 258 29.52 25.91 -31.86
C VAL A 258 30.51 27.09 -31.74
N ILE A 259 31.61 26.88 -31.04
CA ILE A 259 32.71 27.82 -31.01
C ILE A 259 33.18 27.92 -32.47
N PRO A 260 33.12 29.08 -33.10
CA PRO A 260 33.62 29.21 -34.45
C PRO A 260 35.08 28.73 -34.48
N ALA A 261 35.37 27.78 -35.36
CA ALA A 261 36.74 27.31 -35.56
C ALA A 261 37.66 28.52 -35.80
N PRO A 262 38.84 28.60 -35.16
CA PRO A 262 39.77 29.68 -35.41
C PRO A 262 40.09 29.69 -36.91
N PRO A 263 40.27 30.88 -37.55
CA PRO A 263 40.53 30.97 -38.95
C PRO A 263 41.76 30.15 -39.34
N VAL A 264 41.60 29.30 -40.34
CA VAL A 264 42.66 28.50 -40.92
C VAL A 264 43.74 29.48 -41.40
N GLN A 265 44.85 29.51 -40.69
CA GLN A 265 46.02 30.25 -41.17
C GLN A 265 46.52 29.54 -42.43
N THR A 266 46.43 30.25 -43.59
CA THR A 266 47.04 29.81 -44.84
C THR A 266 48.55 29.62 -44.61
N PRO A 267 49.14 28.51 -45.11
CA PRO A 267 50.57 28.28 -44.96
C PRO A 267 51.31 29.40 -45.69
N VAL A 268 52.09 30.18 -44.93
CA VAL A 268 53.04 31.15 -45.50
C VAL A 268 54.15 30.35 -46.12
N THR A 269 54.26 30.41 -47.49
CA THR A 269 55.36 29.82 -48.23
C THR A 269 56.66 30.46 -47.83
N PRO A 270 57.67 29.70 -47.34
CA PRO A 270 58.96 30.26 -47.03
C PRO A 270 59.71 30.66 -48.37
N PRO A 271 60.46 31.74 -48.39
CA PRO A 271 61.23 32.12 -49.52
C PRO A 271 62.33 31.10 -49.84
N ALA A 272 62.52 30.85 -51.16
CA ALA A 272 63.53 29.95 -51.70
C ALA A 272 64.92 30.27 -51.19
N GLN A 273 65.53 29.31 -50.47
CA GLN A 273 66.95 29.34 -50.18
C GLN A 273 67.70 28.52 -51.23
N SER A 274 68.66 29.21 -51.83
CA SER A 274 69.58 28.75 -52.89
C SER A 274 70.42 27.57 -52.39
N HIS A 275 70.56 26.64 -53.36
CA HIS A 275 71.43 25.48 -53.32
C HIS A 275 72.86 25.80 -52.91
N VAL A 276 73.35 25.06 -51.95
CA VAL A 276 74.81 24.78 -51.82
C VAL A 276 74.93 23.25 -51.87
N ILE A 277 75.67 22.81 -52.93
CA ILE A 277 75.98 21.40 -53.21
C ILE A 277 77.11 20.95 -52.29
N GLY A 278 76.88 19.95 -51.44
CA GLY A 278 77.92 19.24 -50.74
C GLY A 278 77.89 17.75 -51.09
N PRO A 279 79.04 17.05 -51.02
CA PRO A 279 79.19 15.78 -51.69
C PRO A 279 78.55 14.57 -51.03
N PRO A 280 78.39 13.45 -51.80
CA PRO A 280 77.54 12.31 -51.36
C PRO A 280 78.24 11.46 -50.33
N LEU A 281 77.50 11.12 -49.24
CA LEU A 281 77.90 10.15 -48.28
C LEU A 281 77.30 8.78 -48.58
N ILE A 282 78.22 7.80 -48.63
CA ILE A 282 78.01 6.42 -49.06
C ILE A 282 77.21 5.66 -47.99
N LEU A 283 76.14 4.95 -48.38
CA LEU A 283 75.43 3.96 -47.58
C LEU A 283 76.24 2.66 -47.45
N PRO A 284 76.14 1.96 -46.30
CA PRO A 284 76.28 0.53 -46.33
C PRO A 284 74.94 -0.22 -46.22
N ALA A 285 74.99 -1.33 -46.90
CA ALA A 285 73.89 -2.19 -47.33
C ALA A 285 73.03 -2.83 -46.27
N ALA A 286 71.88 -3.18 -46.77
CA ALA A 286 70.79 -3.99 -46.24
C ALA A 286 71.19 -5.25 -45.45
N LYS A 287 70.41 -5.57 -44.45
CA LYS A 287 70.14 -6.95 -44.09
C LYS A 287 68.65 -7.18 -44.02
N ALA A 288 68.27 -8.28 -44.60
CA ALA A 288 66.94 -8.79 -44.87
C ALA A 288 66.18 -9.31 -43.65
N PRO A 289 64.95 -9.78 -43.83
CA PRO A 289 63.86 -9.74 -42.84
C PRO A 289 63.87 -10.95 -41.93
N LEU A 290 63.33 -10.77 -40.71
CA LEU A 290 63.08 -11.84 -39.79
C LEU A 290 61.54 -12.14 -39.69
N ASP A 291 61.27 -13.32 -40.11
CA ASP A 291 60.06 -14.08 -40.01
C ASP A 291 59.61 -14.22 -38.55
N LEU A 292 58.33 -13.91 -38.23
CA LEU A 292 57.71 -14.20 -36.95
C LEU A 292 56.44 -14.95 -37.19
N ARG A 293 56.60 -16.24 -37.39
CA ARG A 293 55.61 -17.26 -37.11
C ARG A 293 55.89 -17.89 -35.74
N SER A 294 54.79 -18.11 -35.02
CA SER A 294 54.61 -19.05 -33.87
C SER A 294 55.18 -18.66 -32.51
N THR A 295 54.25 -18.51 -31.59
CA THR A 295 54.06 -19.33 -30.37
C THR A 295 52.79 -18.84 -29.68
N THR A 296 51.70 -19.49 -29.79
CA THR A 296 51.09 -20.54 -28.97
C THR A 296 51.30 -20.36 -27.44
N GLN A 297 50.15 -20.17 -26.81
CA GLN A 297 49.74 -20.85 -25.58
C GLN A 297 50.42 -20.47 -24.25
N THR A 298 49.60 -19.89 -23.37
CA THR A 298 49.56 -20.36 -21.99
C THR A 298 48.19 -20.07 -21.37
N ASP A 299 47.64 -21.15 -20.93
CA ASP A 299 46.51 -21.35 -20.05
C ASP A 299 46.48 -20.39 -18.84
N ASN A 300 45.31 -19.94 -18.47
CA ASN A 300 44.96 -19.80 -17.06
C ASN A 300 43.48 -20.13 -16.85
N THR A 301 43.26 -21.40 -16.61
CA THR A 301 42.08 -21.99 -15.99
C THR A 301 41.94 -21.42 -14.59
N PHE A 302 40.81 -20.75 -14.32
CA PHE A 302 40.31 -20.58 -12.98
C PHE A 302 38.99 -21.36 -12.88
N SER A 303 39.13 -22.60 -12.46
CA SER A 303 38.03 -23.48 -12.07
C SER A 303 37.52 -23.06 -10.70
N LEU A 304 36.28 -22.58 -10.61
CA LEU A 304 35.56 -22.52 -9.37
C LEU A 304 34.67 -23.74 -9.24
N SER A 305 35.08 -24.59 -8.34
CA SER A 305 34.44 -25.76 -7.82
C SER A 305 33.04 -25.43 -7.28
N ALA A 306 32.00 -25.92 -7.96
CA ALA A 306 30.66 -26.07 -7.44
C ALA A 306 30.40 -27.58 -7.19
N SER A 307 30.82 -28.04 -6.04
CA SER A 307 30.43 -29.34 -5.50
C SER A 307 30.25 -29.23 -4.01
N HIS A 308 29.11 -29.57 -3.57
CA HIS A 308 28.63 -29.95 -2.23
C HIS A 308 27.36 -29.21 -1.82
N ASN A 309 26.24 -29.72 -2.26
CA ASN A 309 25.14 -30.05 -1.36
C ASN A 309 23.95 -30.70 -2.10
N LYS A 310 24.11 -31.98 -2.40
CA LYS A 310 23.02 -32.87 -2.85
C LYS A 310 22.96 -34.11 -1.94
N HIS A 311 22.70 -33.91 -0.65
CA HIS A 311 22.34 -34.99 0.25
C HIS A 311 21.67 -34.38 1.49
N LEU A 312 20.36 -34.09 1.41
CA LEU A 312 19.51 -33.93 2.59
C LEU A 312 18.02 -33.71 2.21
N ILE A 313 17.54 -34.47 1.20
CA ILE A 313 16.08 -34.60 0.98
C ILE A 313 15.84 -36.02 0.55
N ARG A 314 15.89 -36.93 1.51
CA ARG A 314 15.40 -38.30 1.30
C ARG A 314 15.25 -38.98 2.65
N ASP A 315 14.26 -38.56 3.44
CA ASP A 315 13.73 -39.34 4.58
C ASP A 315 12.57 -38.57 5.24
N ILE A 316 11.50 -38.32 4.52
CA ILE A 316 10.15 -38.13 5.08
C ILE A 316 9.15 -38.67 4.03
N ALA A 317 9.09 -39.96 3.92
CA ALA A 317 7.97 -40.62 3.29
C ALA A 317 7.69 -41.90 4.11
N PHE A 318 6.42 -42.13 4.40
CA PHE A 318 5.83 -43.29 5.04
C PHE A 318 5.75 -43.31 6.57
N ALA A 319 4.67 -42.74 7.07
CA ALA A 319 3.93 -43.35 8.16
C ALA A 319 2.43 -43.23 7.86
N ARG A 320 1.83 -44.31 7.38
CA ARG A 320 0.38 -44.56 7.39
C ARG A 320 -0.05 -44.87 8.83
N PRO A 321 -1.18 -44.34 9.33
CA PRO A 321 -1.88 -45.01 10.42
C PRO A 321 -2.87 -46.00 9.86
N SER A 322 -2.72 -47.24 10.34
CA SER A 322 -3.62 -48.35 10.19
C SER A 322 -4.97 -48.11 10.85
N ALA A 323 -6.02 -48.50 10.17
CA ALA A 323 -7.37 -48.69 10.71
C ALA A 323 -7.39 -49.84 11.74
N SER A 324 -8.08 -49.62 12.87
CA SER A 324 -8.69 -50.67 13.74
C SER A 324 -9.83 -50.00 14.50
N GLN A 325 -11.05 -50.32 14.13
CA GLN A 325 -12.11 -51.06 14.81
C GLN A 325 -12.26 -50.78 16.33
N ALA A 326 -13.28 -50.09 16.72
CA ALA A 326 -14.37 -50.51 17.61
C ALA A 326 -15.40 -49.38 17.67
#